data_ea803bbeed13ba040aba666a2768221c
#
_entry.id   ea803bbeed13ba040aba666a2768221c
#
_cell.length_a   1.000
_cell.length_b   1.000
_cell.length_c   1.000
_cell.angle_alpha   90.00
_cell.angle_beta   90.00
_cell.angle_gamma   90.00
#
_symmetry.space_group_name_H-M   'P 1'
#
loop_
_entity.id
_entity.type
_entity.pdbx_description
1 polymer ?
#
loop_
_entity_poly.entity_id
_entity_poly.type
_entity_poly.pdbx_seq_one_letter_code
_entity_poly.pdbx_strand_id
1 'polypeptide(L)'
;MTERPRWELEVRSRKSARYAVAAAVVLVVAHVSVAILLRVSPTGVYFRTADQFALAFIGVLLAGIALLLTRPRVRVGAEGVAVRNILSERLIEWDLVRGLSFPDGAMWARVDIPDDEFISVMAIQSNDREHAVSAVRSFRSLEAKYAGADR
;
A
#
# COMPACT_ATOMS: atom_id res chain seq x y z
N MET A 1 25.86 -15.51 -9.40
CA MET A 1 25.59 -14.06 -9.29
C MET A 1 24.17 -13.86 -9.77
N THR A 2 23.21 -13.69 -8.85
CA THR A 2 21.81 -13.39 -9.19
C THR A 2 21.77 -11.93 -9.62
N GLU A 3 21.65 -11.68 -10.93
CA GLU A 3 21.40 -10.33 -11.43
C GLU A 3 20.13 -9.81 -10.76
N ARG A 4 20.22 -8.63 -10.16
CA ARG A 4 19.03 -7.98 -9.59
C ARG A 4 18.08 -7.66 -10.73
N PRO A 5 16.79 -8.03 -10.64
CA PRO A 5 15.84 -7.75 -11.69
C PRO A 5 15.84 -6.25 -12.03
N ARG A 6 16.02 -5.91 -13.30
CA ARG A 6 15.99 -4.53 -13.76
C ARG A 6 14.53 -4.05 -13.83
N TRP A 7 14.12 -3.36 -12.79
CA TRP A 7 12.82 -2.71 -12.76
C TRP A 7 12.87 -1.41 -13.54
N GLU A 8 12.02 -1.28 -14.57
CA GLU A 8 11.93 -0.07 -15.40
C GLU A 8 10.85 0.90 -14.89
N LEU A 9 9.87 0.39 -14.18
CA LEU A 9 8.81 1.17 -13.57
C LEU A 9 8.65 0.75 -12.11
N GLU A 10 8.57 1.74 -11.21
CA GLU A 10 8.11 1.53 -9.83
C GLU A 10 7.02 2.56 -9.52
N VAL A 11 5.85 2.08 -9.09
CA VAL A 11 4.70 2.93 -8.73
C VAL A 11 4.31 2.67 -7.28
N ARG A 12 4.04 3.75 -6.56
CA ARG A 12 3.46 3.74 -5.20
C ARG A 12 2.36 4.79 -5.11
N SER A 13 1.29 4.50 -4.38
CA SER A 13 0.26 5.49 -4.12
C SER A 13 0.82 6.60 -3.21
N ARG A 14 0.79 7.83 -3.71
CA ARG A 14 1.27 9.01 -2.97
C ARG A 14 0.28 9.47 -1.92
N LYS A 15 -1.02 9.45 -2.26
CA LYS A 15 -2.08 9.90 -1.35
C LYS A 15 -2.27 8.91 -0.22
N SER A 16 -2.33 7.61 -0.52
CA SER A 16 -2.45 6.58 0.51
C SER A 16 -1.33 6.66 1.53
N ALA A 17 -0.08 6.83 1.08
CA ALA A 17 1.06 6.99 1.98
C ALA A 17 0.92 8.24 2.88
N ARG A 18 0.49 9.39 2.34
CA ARG A 18 0.28 10.61 3.12
C ARG A 18 -0.83 10.44 4.16
N TYR A 19 -1.96 9.83 3.76
CA TYR A 19 -3.06 9.57 4.69
C TYR A 19 -2.68 8.56 5.78
N ALA A 20 -1.91 7.52 5.44
CA ALA A 20 -1.41 6.56 6.41
C ALA A 20 -0.49 7.22 7.45
N VAL A 21 0.41 8.09 7.02
CA VAL A 21 1.29 8.84 7.94
C VAL A 21 0.48 9.81 8.80
N ALA A 22 -0.46 10.56 8.21
CA ALA A 22 -1.33 11.48 8.95
C ALA A 22 -2.17 10.72 10.00
N ALA A 23 -2.76 9.59 9.62
CA ALA A 23 -3.52 8.73 10.54
C ALA A 23 -2.64 8.19 11.67
N ALA A 24 -1.42 7.75 11.37
CA ALA A 24 -0.47 7.28 12.39
C ALA A 24 -0.14 8.37 13.41
N VAL A 25 0.14 9.60 12.94
CA VAL A 25 0.40 10.75 13.82
C VAL A 25 -0.80 11.06 14.70
N VAL A 26 -2.01 11.12 14.11
CA VAL A 26 -3.26 11.38 14.84
C VAL A 26 -3.49 10.32 15.91
N LEU A 27 -3.29 9.04 15.58
CA LEU A 27 -3.45 7.93 16.53
C LEU A 27 -2.51 8.06 17.72
N VAL A 28 -1.23 8.33 17.49
CA VAL A 28 -0.26 8.52 18.58
C VAL A 28 -0.64 9.73 19.45
N VAL A 29 -0.89 10.88 18.81
CA VAL A 29 -1.22 12.12 19.52
C VAL A 29 -2.49 11.95 20.35
N ALA A 30 -3.54 11.34 19.79
CA ALA A 30 -4.80 11.10 20.51
C ALA A 30 -4.60 10.21 21.74
N HIS A 31 -3.91 9.07 21.60
CA HIS A 31 -3.69 8.15 22.71
C HIS A 31 -2.80 8.76 23.80
N VAL A 32 -1.75 9.47 23.42
CA VAL A 32 -0.89 10.18 24.38
C VAL A 32 -1.67 11.29 25.10
N SER A 33 -2.48 12.07 24.36
CA SER A 33 -3.30 13.12 24.96
C SER A 33 -4.31 12.54 25.96
N VAL A 34 -5.00 11.46 25.59
CA VAL A 34 -5.94 10.79 26.50
C VAL A 34 -5.21 10.22 27.73
N ALA A 35 -4.03 9.62 27.54
CA ALA A 35 -3.22 9.10 28.65
C ALA A 35 -2.82 10.20 29.65
N ILE A 36 -2.52 11.40 29.16
CA ILE A 36 -2.20 12.56 30.00
C ILE A 36 -3.47 13.08 30.70
N LEU A 37 -4.55 13.28 29.97
CA LEU A 37 -5.82 13.80 30.50
C LEU A 37 -6.40 12.93 31.59
N LEU A 38 -6.39 11.59 31.43
CA LEU A 38 -6.89 10.65 32.43
C LEU A 38 -6.09 10.69 33.74
N ARG A 39 -4.82 11.09 33.68
CA ARG A 39 -3.99 11.25 34.87
C ARG A 39 -4.27 12.55 35.61
N VAL A 40 -4.57 13.62 34.89
CA VAL A 40 -4.73 14.99 35.43
C VAL A 40 -6.17 15.26 35.88
N SER A 41 -7.15 14.64 35.22
CA SER A 41 -8.57 14.87 35.47
C SER A 41 -9.08 14.05 36.65
N PRO A 42 -9.81 14.62 37.61
CA PRO A 42 -10.39 13.90 38.76
C PRO A 42 -11.61 13.08 38.30
N THR A 43 -11.36 11.97 37.62
CA THR A 43 -12.43 11.10 37.10
C THR A 43 -12.97 10.07 38.15
N GLY A 44 -12.43 10.09 39.37
CA GLY A 44 -12.73 9.09 40.38
C GLY A 44 -12.06 7.72 40.14
N VAL A 45 -11.36 7.53 39.04
CA VAL A 45 -10.61 6.32 38.70
C VAL A 45 -9.11 6.56 38.98
N TYR A 46 -8.49 5.66 39.70
CA TYR A 46 -7.06 5.72 39.95
C TYR A 46 -6.28 5.20 38.74
N PHE A 47 -5.82 6.12 37.89
CA PHE A 47 -5.05 5.82 36.68
C PHE A 47 -3.56 5.71 37.00
N ARG A 48 -3.02 4.49 36.93
CA ARG A 48 -1.61 4.20 37.24
C ARG A 48 -0.69 4.59 36.11
N THR A 49 0.58 4.80 36.40
CA THR A 49 1.61 5.04 35.41
C THR A 49 1.69 3.90 34.36
N ALA A 50 1.49 2.65 34.79
CA ALA A 50 1.44 1.48 33.93
C ALA A 50 0.29 1.59 32.88
N ASP A 51 -0.89 2.06 33.29
CA ASP A 51 -2.04 2.23 32.40
C ASP A 51 -1.78 3.32 31.35
N GLN A 52 -1.05 4.37 31.75
CA GLN A 52 -0.63 5.45 30.87
C GLN A 52 0.31 4.92 29.77
N PHE A 53 1.31 4.13 30.14
CA PHE A 53 2.21 3.51 29.16
C PHE A 53 1.48 2.50 28.28
N ALA A 54 0.57 1.71 28.82
CA ALA A 54 -0.22 0.77 28.04
C ALA A 54 -1.06 1.49 26.97
N LEU A 55 -1.73 2.58 27.35
CA LEU A 55 -2.53 3.37 26.42
C LEU A 55 -1.70 4.03 25.31
N ALA A 56 -0.56 4.61 25.67
CA ALA A 56 0.39 5.17 24.70
C ALA A 56 0.93 4.07 23.75
N PHE A 57 1.24 2.89 24.29
CA PHE A 57 1.72 1.75 23.49
C PHE A 57 0.67 1.25 22.50
N ILE A 58 -0.61 1.21 22.88
CA ILE A 58 -1.72 0.90 21.97
C ILE A 58 -1.74 1.91 20.81
N GLY A 59 -1.59 3.19 21.10
CA GLY A 59 -1.51 4.23 20.07
C GLY A 59 -0.36 3.99 19.08
N VAL A 60 0.80 3.60 19.56
CA VAL A 60 1.97 3.26 18.73
C VAL A 60 1.72 2.01 17.90
N LEU A 61 1.10 0.97 18.46
CA LEU A 61 0.75 -0.24 17.70
C LEU A 61 -0.24 0.06 16.57
N LEU A 62 -1.29 0.83 16.86
CA LEU A 62 -2.27 1.23 15.86
C LEU A 62 -1.64 2.11 14.77
N ALA A 63 -0.74 3.02 15.13
CA ALA A 63 0.03 3.80 14.19
C ALA A 63 0.92 2.92 13.30
N GLY A 64 1.57 1.90 13.87
CA GLY A 64 2.34 0.90 13.12
C GLY A 64 1.48 0.16 12.09
N ILE A 65 0.27 -0.25 12.48
CA ILE A 65 -0.69 -0.89 11.56
C ILE A 65 -1.09 0.08 10.44
N ALA A 66 -1.39 1.34 10.76
CA ALA A 66 -1.72 2.35 9.76
C ALA A 66 -0.56 2.57 8.76
N LEU A 67 0.68 2.56 9.23
CA LEU A 67 1.87 2.70 8.39
C LEU A 67 2.07 1.53 7.42
N LEU A 68 1.48 0.35 7.65
CA LEU A 68 1.51 -0.75 6.68
C LEU A 68 0.86 -0.36 5.34
N LEU A 69 -0.07 0.59 5.34
CA LEU A 69 -0.69 1.13 4.13
C LEU A 69 0.28 1.95 3.24
N THR A 70 1.48 2.25 3.71
CA THR A 70 2.54 2.87 2.90
C THR A 70 3.35 1.85 2.09
N ARG A 71 3.20 0.55 2.37
CA ARG A 71 4.01 -0.53 1.77
C ARG A 71 3.64 -0.91 0.33
N PRO A 72 2.37 -0.77 -0.13
CA PRO A 72 1.99 -1.19 -1.47
C PRO A 72 2.85 -0.52 -2.54
N ARG A 73 3.36 -1.35 -3.46
CA ARG A 73 4.10 -0.91 -4.64
C ARG A 73 3.93 -1.92 -5.78
N VAL A 74 4.01 -1.45 -6.99
CA VAL A 74 4.12 -2.30 -8.18
C VAL A 74 5.41 -1.95 -8.90
N ARG A 75 6.14 -2.98 -9.31
CA ARG A 75 7.36 -2.86 -10.10
C ARG A 75 7.19 -3.66 -11.39
N VAL A 76 7.60 -3.10 -12.49
CA VAL A 76 7.48 -3.71 -13.81
C VAL A 76 8.84 -3.71 -14.49
N GLY A 77 9.20 -4.83 -15.08
CA GLY A 77 10.49 -5.00 -15.76
C GLY A 77 10.49 -6.20 -16.68
N ALA A 78 11.65 -6.58 -17.18
CA ALA A 78 11.79 -7.67 -18.14
C ALA A 78 11.28 -9.03 -17.60
N GLU A 79 11.40 -9.29 -16.31
CA GLU A 79 11.00 -10.55 -15.68
C GLU A 79 9.49 -10.66 -15.41
N GLY A 80 8.75 -9.55 -15.54
CA GLY A 80 7.31 -9.53 -15.25
C GLY A 80 6.88 -8.36 -14.40
N VAL A 81 5.78 -8.56 -13.67
CA VAL A 81 5.13 -7.59 -12.80
C VAL A 81 5.20 -8.05 -11.35
N ALA A 82 5.97 -7.36 -10.52
CA ALA A 82 6.03 -7.61 -9.08
C ALA A 82 5.03 -6.70 -8.36
N VAL A 83 3.96 -7.30 -7.84
CA VAL A 83 2.91 -6.62 -7.07
C VAL A 83 3.14 -6.88 -5.60
N ARG A 84 3.45 -5.82 -4.86
CA ARG A 84 3.51 -5.84 -3.40
C ARG A 84 2.33 -5.11 -2.84
N ASN A 85 1.49 -5.82 -2.14
CA ASN A 85 0.41 -5.28 -1.33
C ASN A 85 0.86 -5.09 0.14
N ILE A 86 -0.05 -5.07 1.09
CA ILE A 86 0.27 -4.80 2.49
C ILE A 86 1.19 -5.86 3.09
N LEU A 87 0.87 -7.15 2.91
CA LEU A 87 1.53 -8.27 3.58
C LEU A 87 2.39 -9.12 2.66
N SER A 88 2.08 -9.20 1.37
CA SER A 88 2.73 -10.10 0.42
C SER A 88 3.26 -9.37 -0.81
N GLU A 89 4.28 -9.95 -1.42
CA GLU A 89 4.79 -9.55 -2.74
C GLU A 89 4.71 -10.77 -3.66
N ARG A 90 4.16 -10.61 -4.86
CA ARG A 90 4.01 -11.65 -5.87
C ARG A 90 4.57 -11.16 -7.19
N LEU A 91 5.46 -11.96 -7.78
CA LEU A 91 5.93 -11.77 -9.15
C LEU A 91 4.99 -12.51 -10.09
N ILE A 92 4.54 -11.84 -11.14
CA ILE A 92 3.69 -12.37 -12.21
C ILE A 92 4.53 -12.30 -13.48
N GLU A 93 4.85 -13.44 -14.05
CA GLU A 93 5.58 -13.53 -15.32
C GLU A 93 4.70 -13.01 -16.46
N TRP A 94 5.31 -12.51 -17.55
CA TRP A 94 4.56 -11.88 -18.64
C TRP A 94 3.61 -12.82 -19.37
N ASP A 95 3.89 -14.11 -19.41
CA ASP A 95 3.03 -15.15 -20.01
C ASP A 95 1.68 -15.29 -19.26
N LEU A 96 1.66 -14.96 -17.97
CA LEU A 96 0.47 -14.95 -17.12
C LEU A 96 -0.26 -13.60 -17.08
N VAL A 97 0.37 -12.51 -17.53
CA VAL A 97 -0.27 -11.20 -17.54
C VAL A 97 -1.24 -11.09 -18.73
N ARG A 98 -2.53 -10.89 -18.46
CA ARG A 98 -3.57 -10.65 -19.44
C ARG A 98 -3.86 -9.17 -19.66
N GLY A 99 -3.44 -8.32 -18.75
CA GLY A 99 -3.56 -6.88 -18.81
C GLY A 99 -3.71 -6.23 -17.44
N LEU A 100 -3.64 -4.90 -17.44
CA LEU A 100 -3.97 -4.07 -16.29
C LEU A 100 -5.33 -3.43 -16.52
N SER A 101 -6.28 -3.73 -15.67
CA SER A 101 -7.64 -3.20 -15.73
C SER A 101 -7.97 -2.34 -14.52
N PHE A 102 -8.94 -1.46 -14.70
CA PHE A 102 -9.46 -0.61 -13.66
C PHE A 102 -10.99 -0.72 -13.71
N PRO A 103 -11.60 -1.67 -12.98
CA PRO A 103 -13.05 -1.85 -13.00
C PRO A 103 -13.78 -0.61 -12.50
N ASP A 104 -14.98 -0.38 -13.04
CA ASP A 104 -15.85 0.72 -12.63
C ASP A 104 -16.14 0.64 -11.13
N GLY A 105 -15.94 1.75 -10.42
CA GLY A 105 -16.10 1.83 -8.97
C GLY A 105 -15.00 1.18 -8.13
N ALA A 106 -13.98 0.59 -8.74
CA ALA A 106 -12.86 0.03 -7.99
C ALA A 106 -11.99 1.12 -7.37
N MET A 107 -11.49 0.85 -6.16
CA MET A 107 -10.58 1.77 -5.47
C MET A 107 -9.14 1.67 -6.00
N TRP A 108 -8.75 0.53 -6.57
CA TRP A 108 -7.41 0.24 -7.12
C TRP A 108 -7.48 -0.58 -8.40
N ALA A 109 -6.42 -0.50 -9.18
CA ALA A 109 -6.23 -1.31 -10.37
C ALA A 109 -6.06 -2.80 -10.03
N ARG A 110 -6.19 -3.67 -11.04
CA ARG A 110 -5.88 -5.08 -10.94
C ARG A 110 -5.10 -5.55 -12.17
N VAL A 111 -4.23 -6.54 -11.97
CA VAL A 111 -3.62 -7.31 -13.05
C VAL A 111 -4.49 -8.54 -13.27
N ASP A 112 -5.03 -8.66 -14.46
CA ASP A 112 -5.83 -9.81 -14.86
C ASP A 112 -4.88 -10.94 -15.29
N ILE A 113 -5.17 -12.16 -14.84
CA ILE A 113 -4.40 -13.39 -15.10
C ILE A 113 -5.34 -14.47 -15.67
N PRO A 114 -4.83 -15.63 -16.17
CA PRO A 114 -5.68 -16.69 -16.69
C PRO A 114 -6.75 -17.15 -15.69
N ASP A 115 -7.76 -17.86 -16.21
CA ASP A 115 -8.87 -18.45 -15.46
C ASP A 115 -9.77 -17.45 -14.72
N ASP A 116 -9.93 -16.24 -15.32
CA ASP A 116 -10.73 -15.13 -14.76
C ASP A 116 -10.26 -14.66 -13.36
N GLU A 117 -9.04 -15.03 -12.99
CA GLU A 117 -8.41 -14.56 -11.77
C GLU A 117 -7.78 -13.17 -11.94
N PHE A 118 -7.55 -12.48 -10.82
CA PHE A 118 -6.86 -11.20 -10.81
C PHE A 118 -6.05 -10.97 -9.54
N ILE A 119 -5.06 -10.10 -9.63
CA ILE A 119 -4.28 -9.65 -8.50
C ILE A 119 -4.49 -8.16 -8.33
N SER A 120 -5.03 -7.75 -7.18
CA SER A 120 -5.24 -6.35 -6.85
C SER A 120 -3.91 -5.61 -6.72
N VAL A 121 -3.81 -4.43 -7.35
CA VAL A 121 -2.63 -3.57 -7.34
C VAL A 121 -2.94 -2.34 -6.49
N MET A 122 -2.78 -2.46 -5.17
CA MET A 122 -3.08 -1.38 -4.22
C MET A 122 -2.16 -0.16 -4.38
N ALA A 123 -1.09 -0.29 -5.15
CA ALA A 123 -0.17 0.81 -5.47
C ALA A 123 -0.75 1.81 -6.48
N ILE A 124 -1.75 1.40 -7.30
CA ILE A 124 -2.40 2.25 -8.30
C ILE A 124 -3.85 2.45 -7.87
N GLN A 125 -4.16 3.64 -7.35
CA GLN A 125 -5.45 3.95 -6.76
C GLN A 125 -6.20 5.03 -7.54
N SER A 126 -7.54 4.91 -7.60
CA SER A 126 -8.43 5.86 -8.29
C SER A 126 -8.31 7.28 -7.74
N ASN A 127 -8.06 7.43 -6.43
CA ASN A 127 -7.92 8.73 -5.78
C ASN A 127 -6.62 9.48 -6.15
N ASP A 128 -5.59 8.78 -6.68
CA ASP A 128 -4.35 9.38 -7.18
C ASP A 128 -4.50 10.03 -8.57
N ARG A 129 -5.67 9.94 -9.20
CA ARG A 129 -6.06 10.60 -10.47
C ARG A 129 -4.95 10.54 -11.55
N GLU A 130 -4.31 11.68 -11.86
CA GLU A 130 -3.29 11.79 -12.91
C GLU A 130 -2.10 10.85 -12.67
N HIS A 131 -1.71 10.62 -11.41
CA HIS A 131 -0.65 9.68 -11.08
C HIS A 131 -1.05 8.24 -11.44
N ALA A 132 -2.30 7.85 -11.17
CA ALA A 132 -2.82 6.55 -11.56
C ALA A 132 -2.90 6.40 -13.09
N VAL A 133 -3.38 7.42 -13.80
CA VAL A 133 -3.44 7.42 -15.28
C VAL A 133 -2.05 7.29 -15.90
N SER A 134 -1.08 8.04 -15.37
CA SER A 134 0.31 7.96 -15.83
C SER A 134 0.90 6.56 -15.55
N ALA A 135 0.64 5.98 -14.39
CA ALA A 135 1.09 4.65 -14.03
C ALA A 135 0.51 3.58 -14.97
N VAL A 136 -0.79 3.63 -15.25
CA VAL A 136 -1.46 2.72 -16.20
C VAL A 136 -0.87 2.85 -17.60
N ARG A 137 -0.62 4.07 -18.05
CA ARG A 137 0.00 4.32 -19.39
C ARG A 137 1.41 3.72 -19.48
N SER A 138 2.23 3.96 -18.45
CA SER A 138 3.60 3.42 -18.39
C SER A 138 3.58 1.89 -18.30
N PHE A 139 2.64 1.32 -17.54
CA PHE A 139 2.47 -0.13 -17.49
C PHE A 139 2.17 -0.71 -18.86
N ARG A 140 1.17 -0.15 -19.57
CA ARG A 140 0.79 -0.62 -20.93
C ARG A 140 1.92 -0.52 -21.95
N SER A 141 2.77 0.49 -21.84
CA SER A 141 3.95 0.59 -22.71
C SER A 141 4.97 -0.52 -22.48
N LEU A 142 5.16 -0.93 -21.22
CA LEU A 142 6.04 -2.03 -20.86
C LEU A 142 5.41 -3.41 -21.18
N GLU A 143 4.11 -3.54 -20.98
CA GLU A 143 3.35 -4.72 -21.42
C GLU A 143 3.49 -4.94 -22.93
N ALA A 144 3.32 -3.90 -23.73
CA ALA A 144 3.53 -3.98 -25.18
C ALA A 144 4.98 -4.34 -25.55
N LYS A 145 5.95 -3.88 -24.77
CA LYS A 145 7.37 -4.17 -24.97
C LYS A 145 7.73 -5.62 -24.68
N TYR A 146 7.19 -6.18 -23.61
CA TYR A 146 7.60 -7.49 -23.09
C TYR A 146 6.60 -8.62 -23.37
N ALA A 147 5.30 -8.40 -23.20
CA ALA A 147 4.28 -9.40 -23.51
C ALA A 147 4.03 -9.56 -25.02
N GLY A 148 4.39 -8.56 -25.84
CA GLY A 148 4.28 -8.64 -27.31
C GLY A 148 5.44 -9.35 -28.01
N ALA A 149 6.55 -9.57 -27.32
CA ALA A 149 7.73 -10.22 -27.89
C ALA A 149 7.62 -11.75 -27.94
N ASP A 150 6.70 -12.33 -27.16
CA ASP A 150 6.49 -13.78 -27.06
C ASP A 150 5.21 -14.29 -27.78
N ARG A 151 4.57 -13.44 -28.63
CA ARG A 151 3.38 -13.83 -29.42
C ARG A 151 3.65 -13.90 -30.89
#